data_70ab7608bb1cce1399164ed73402efb3
#
_entry.id   70ab7608bb1cce1399164ed73402efb3
#
_cell.length_a   1.000
_cell.length_b   1.000
_cell.length_c   1.000
_cell.angle_alpha   90.00
_cell.angle_beta   90.00
_cell.angle_gamma   90.00
#
_symmetry.space_group_name_H-M   'P 1'
#
loop_
_entity.id
_entity.type
_entity.pdbx_description
1 polymer ?
#
loop_
_entity_poly.entity_id
_entity_poly.type
_entity_poly.pdbx_seq_one_letter_code
_entity_poly.pdbx_strand_id
1 'polypeptide(L)'
;MIDLKNLEKYRENNRIEAKKALGGLPHSIWETYSAFANTLGGIILLGVEEHPDKSLHAVDLPDPDRLIKDFWDLVNNTQKTSVNVLSGKDVSVENVDGKRIVVINVPRADRSYKPVYIDGNPLNSYRRNGEGDYKCTDEELKAMYRDASVRTQDMLVLDNFGMDVINAESLRSYRQRMRLSRPGHVWDTLEDGEFLIKLGAAGFGEDGKRHPTSAGLLMFGNEYDIVREYPNYFLDYREEYDDVHRWTDRFISSSGDWSGNVYDFYFRAYNKLQLDLKVPFEMNGGLRVDDTPVHKAIREALANCLVNADYYGRGGVVIIKKRDSVTFSNPGSFRIGIDAAISGGFSDPRNGTMLKMLNMIDIGERAGSGIPNIYRVWHDQNWAEPTFIQSFEPDRTMLSLVLSPTIGDKSAIKTGDKLMTKEAKKQFIIDYITEHPMVRTSEIAEIAHLKASRARDYLSELVSEGILVAEGANRNRTYRLKS
;
A
#
# COMPACT_ATOMS: atom_id res chain seq x y z
N MET A 1 -9.71 -7.11 -16.37
CA MET A 1 -9.87 -8.39 -17.10
C MET A 1 -9.00 -8.28 -18.34
N ILE A 2 -8.21 -9.32 -18.71
CA ILE A 2 -7.41 -9.31 -19.94
C ILE A 2 -8.35 -9.37 -21.15
N ASP A 3 -8.09 -8.53 -22.15
CA ASP A 3 -8.75 -8.64 -23.44
C ASP A 3 -8.01 -9.69 -24.30
N LEU A 4 -8.51 -10.92 -24.28
CA LEU A 4 -7.90 -12.05 -24.98
C LEU A 4 -7.88 -11.88 -26.51
N LYS A 5 -8.73 -11.01 -27.09
CA LYS A 5 -8.73 -10.69 -28.52
C LYS A 5 -7.53 -9.85 -28.96
N ASN A 6 -6.84 -9.23 -28.02
CA ASN A 6 -5.68 -8.40 -28.25
C ASN A 6 -4.49 -8.87 -27.40
N LEU A 7 -4.27 -10.18 -27.33
CA LEU A 7 -3.28 -10.80 -26.44
C LEU A 7 -1.85 -10.27 -26.71
N GLU A 8 -1.50 -9.98 -27.94
CA GLU A 8 -0.22 -9.42 -28.37
C GLU A 8 0.14 -8.04 -27.79
N LYS A 9 -0.88 -7.30 -27.28
CA LYS A 9 -0.67 -6.02 -26.59
C LYS A 9 -0.20 -6.19 -25.15
N TYR A 10 -0.34 -7.40 -24.60
CA TYR A 10 0.10 -7.68 -23.23
C TYR A 10 1.54 -8.19 -23.19
N ARG A 11 2.13 -8.08 -22.03
CA ARG A 11 3.47 -8.55 -21.69
C ARG A 11 3.38 -9.29 -20.37
N GLU A 12 4.29 -10.22 -20.13
CA GLU A 12 4.47 -10.73 -18.76
C GLU A 12 4.78 -9.59 -17.81
N ASN A 13 4.27 -9.67 -16.60
CA ASN A 13 4.44 -8.66 -15.57
C ASN A 13 4.09 -9.26 -14.20
N ASN A 14 3.94 -8.40 -13.18
CA ASN A 14 3.58 -8.83 -11.84
C ASN A 14 2.18 -9.45 -11.69
N ARG A 15 1.37 -9.53 -12.76
CA ARG A 15 0.00 -10.08 -12.78
C ARG A 15 -0.29 -11.03 -13.94
N ILE A 16 0.63 -11.20 -14.88
CA ILE A 16 0.44 -12.02 -16.06
C ILE A 16 1.66 -12.91 -16.25
N GLU A 17 1.41 -14.20 -16.43
CA GLU A 17 2.41 -15.20 -16.77
C GLU A 17 1.91 -16.04 -17.94
N ALA A 18 2.76 -16.27 -18.95
CA ALA A 18 2.44 -17.07 -20.13
C ALA A 18 3.32 -18.33 -20.19
N LYS A 19 2.71 -19.45 -20.52
CA LYS A 19 3.43 -20.73 -20.65
C LYS A 19 2.91 -21.51 -21.86
N LYS A 20 3.82 -21.97 -22.68
CA LYS A 20 3.50 -22.71 -23.93
C LYS A 20 2.72 -24.00 -23.67
N ALA A 21 3.06 -24.75 -22.64
CA ALA A 21 2.37 -25.91 -22.08
C ALA A 21 2.00 -27.03 -23.09
N LEU A 22 2.65 -27.14 -24.26
CA LEU A 22 2.35 -28.14 -25.27
C LEU A 22 2.68 -29.59 -24.85
N GLY A 23 3.60 -29.74 -23.89
CA GLY A 23 4.04 -31.03 -23.35
C GLY A 23 3.37 -31.43 -22.03
N GLY A 24 2.30 -30.74 -21.63
CA GLY A 24 1.65 -30.92 -20.32
C GLY A 24 1.87 -29.74 -19.40
N LEU A 25 1.49 -29.87 -18.11
CA LEU A 25 1.65 -28.81 -17.12
C LEU A 25 3.16 -28.52 -16.88
N PRO A 26 3.60 -27.27 -17.09
CA PRO A 26 4.97 -26.88 -16.80
C PRO A 26 5.24 -26.97 -15.30
N HIS A 27 6.41 -27.49 -14.90
CA HIS A 27 6.76 -27.65 -13.48
C HIS A 27 6.79 -26.28 -12.74
N SER A 28 7.21 -25.22 -13.41
CA SER A 28 7.29 -23.87 -12.88
C SER A 28 5.91 -23.20 -12.64
N ILE A 29 4.79 -23.81 -13.06
CA ILE A 29 3.46 -23.26 -12.79
C ILE A 29 3.18 -23.12 -11.30
N TRP A 30 3.76 -24.00 -10.47
CA TRP A 30 3.50 -24.03 -9.03
C TRP A 30 4.23 -22.90 -8.30
N GLU A 31 5.42 -22.53 -8.77
CA GLU A 31 6.13 -21.34 -8.28
C GLU A 31 5.32 -20.07 -8.56
N THR A 32 4.80 -19.96 -9.79
CA THR A 32 3.92 -18.84 -10.20
C THR A 32 2.61 -18.84 -9.42
N TYR A 33 1.99 -20.00 -9.21
CA TYR A 33 0.79 -20.13 -8.39
C TYR A 33 1.03 -19.60 -6.97
N SER A 34 2.10 -20.08 -6.32
CA SER A 34 2.50 -19.61 -4.99
C SER A 34 2.76 -18.11 -4.99
N ALA A 35 3.51 -17.60 -5.96
CA ALA A 35 3.88 -16.20 -6.06
C ALA A 35 2.65 -15.29 -6.23
N PHE A 36 1.72 -15.64 -7.11
CA PHE A 36 0.47 -14.88 -7.28
C PHE A 36 -0.41 -14.94 -6.04
N ALA A 37 -0.62 -16.12 -5.46
CA ALA A 37 -1.41 -16.26 -4.25
C ALA A 37 -0.85 -15.46 -3.07
N ASN A 38 0.47 -15.41 -2.91
CA ASN A 38 1.13 -14.67 -1.84
C ASN A 38 1.17 -13.15 -2.05
N THR A 39 1.05 -12.66 -3.29
CA THR A 39 1.16 -11.23 -3.61
C THR A 39 -0.19 -10.61 -3.98
N LEU A 40 -0.37 -10.24 -5.22
CA LEU A 40 -1.55 -9.48 -5.70
C LEU A 40 -2.60 -10.36 -6.42
N GLY A 41 -2.34 -11.65 -6.55
CA GLY A 41 -3.01 -12.49 -7.52
C GLY A 41 -2.50 -12.23 -8.93
N GLY A 42 -2.98 -13.01 -9.90
CA GLY A 42 -2.56 -12.87 -11.29
C GLY A 42 -3.25 -13.87 -12.20
N ILE A 43 -2.88 -13.85 -13.46
CA ILE A 43 -3.43 -14.72 -14.49
C ILE A 43 -2.29 -15.53 -15.09
N ILE A 44 -2.47 -16.86 -15.14
CA ILE A 44 -1.58 -17.79 -15.82
C ILE A 44 -2.27 -18.19 -17.12
N LEU A 45 -1.58 -18.03 -18.23
CA LEU A 45 -2.04 -18.37 -19.58
C LEU A 45 -1.27 -19.61 -20.05
N LEU A 46 -1.95 -20.75 -20.24
CA LEU A 46 -1.37 -21.96 -20.85
C LEU A 46 -1.78 -22.05 -22.32
N GLY A 47 -0.86 -22.41 -23.19
CA GLY A 47 -1.04 -22.30 -24.62
C GLY A 47 -0.73 -20.89 -25.14
N VAL A 48 0.16 -20.18 -24.45
CA VAL A 48 0.62 -18.85 -24.89
C VAL A 48 2.16 -18.84 -24.86
N GLU A 49 2.73 -18.29 -25.92
CA GLU A 49 4.18 -18.14 -26.10
C GLU A 49 4.57 -16.66 -26.10
N GLU A 50 5.62 -16.32 -25.40
CA GLU A 50 6.22 -15.00 -25.48
C GLU A 50 7.22 -14.96 -26.64
N HIS A 51 7.06 -14.00 -27.53
CA HIS A 51 7.98 -13.76 -28.65
C HIS A 51 9.19 -12.90 -28.22
N PRO A 52 10.24 -12.79 -29.07
CA PRO A 52 11.45 -12.00 -28.73
C PRO A 52 11.18 -10.51 -28.49
N ASP A 53 10.09 -9.96 -29.06
CA ASP A 53 9.62 -8.59 -28.83
C ASP A 53 8.77 -8.43 -27.56
N LYS A 54 8.69 -9.51 -26.74
CA LYS A 54 7.89 -9.60 -25.53
C LYS A 54 6.37 -9.66 -25.74
N SER A 55 5.89 -9.75 -26.98
CA SER A 55 4.44 -9.93 -27.28
C SER A 55 3.99 -11.35 -26.98
N LEU A 56 2.75 -11.49 -26.52
CA LEU A 56 2.14 -12.79 -26.17
C LEU A 56 1.30 -13.30 -27.36
N HIS A 57 1.53 -14.55 -27.76
CA HIS A 57 0.85 -15.17 -28.88
C HIS A 57 0.24 -16.51 -28.50
N ALA A 58 -1.04 -16.72 -28.84
CA ALA A 58 -1.71 -17.98 -28.59
C ALA A 58 -1.10 -19.10 -29.44
N VAL A 59 -0.94 -20.27 -28.84
CA VAL A 59 -0.55 -21.55 -29.47
C VAL A 59 -1.64 -22.55 -29.11
N ASP A 60 -2.19 -23.27 -30.11
CA ASP A 60 -3.28 -24.22 -29.86
C ASP A 60 -2.83 -25.37 -28.96
N LEU A 61 -3.54 -25.57 -27.85
CA LEU A 61 -3.27 -26.68 -26.93
C LEU A 61 -3.89 -27.97 -27.53
N PRO A 62 -3.13 -29.07 -27.57
CA PRO A 62 -3.67 -30.35 -28.11
C PRO A 62 -4.82 -30.90 -27.27
N ASP A 63 -4.75 -30.81 -25.95
CA ASP A 63 -5.77 -31.32 -25.03
C ASP A 63 -5.89 -30.40 -23.77
N PRO A 64 -6.61 -29.27 -23.87
CA PRO A 64 -6.80 -28.34 -22.75
C PRO A 64 -7.62 -28.97 -21.62
N ASP A 65 -8.55 -29.87 -21.88
CA ASP A 65 -9.38 -30.51 -20.86
C ASP A 65 -8.54 -31.42 -19.95
N ARG A 66 -7.62 -32.15 -20.53
CA ARG A 66 -6.66 -32.96 -19.78
C ARG A 66 -5.74 -32.08 -18.93
N LEU A 67 -5.22 -30.95 -19.45
CA LEU A 67 -4.41 -30.01 -18.71
C LEU A 67 -5.14 -29.45 -17.50
N ILE A 68 -6.41 -29.09 -17.65
CA ILE A 68 -7.27 -28.60 -16.56
C ILE A 68 -7.45 -29.69 -15.51
N LYS A 69 -7.72 -30.94 -15.93
CA LYS A 69 -7.85 -32.07 -15.00
C LYS A 69 -6.57 -32.28 -14.20
N ASP A 70 -5.42 -32.38 -14.88
CA ASP A 70 -4.12 -32.58 -14.25
C ASP A 70 -3.79 -31.42 -13.29
N PHE A 71 -4.17 -30.18 -13.64
CA PHE A 71 -4.00 -29.01 -12.79
C PHE A 71 -4.87 -29.13 -11.52
N TRP A 72 -6.17 -29.47 -11.64
CA TRP A 72 -7.06 -29.63 -10.49
C TRP A 72 -6.63 -30.78 -9.58
N ASP A 73 -6.16 -31.90 -10.14
CA ASP A 73 -5.67 -33.03 -9.37
C ASP A 73 -4.45 -32.63 -8.51
N LEU A 74 -3.57 -31.80 -9.06
CA LEU A 74 -2.35 -31.38 -8.38
C LEU A 74 -2.56 -30.20 -7.41
N VAL A 75 -3.42 -29.20 -7.76
CA VAL A 75 -3.67 -28.06 -6.86
C VAL A 75 -4.44 -28.46 -5.62
N ASN A 76 -5.23 -29.54 -5.69
CA ASN A 76 -5.92 -30.11 -4.55
C ASN A 76 -5.07 -31.11 -3.75
N ASN A 77 -3.86 -31.44 -4.22
CA ASN A 77 -2.94 -32.29 -3.50
C ASN A 77 -2.13 -31.47 -2.52
N THR A 78 -2.38 -31.65 -1.21
CA THR A 78 -1.68 -30.92 -0.12
C THR A 78 -0.17 -31.16 -0.07
N GLN A 79 0.32 -32.24 -0.70
CA GLN A 79 1.77 -32.46 -0.87
C GLN A 79 2.35 -31.58 -2.00
N LYS A 80 1.49 -31.10 -2.93
CA LYS A 80 1.94 -30.25 -4.03
C LYS A 80 1.75 -28.76 -3.73
N THR A 81 0.59 -28.37 -3.21
CA THR A 81 0.31 -27.00 -2.78
C THR A 81 -0.28 -26.99 -1.38
N SER A 82 0.12 -26.07 -0.53
CA SER A 82 -0.38 -25.97 0.86
C SER A 82 -1.88 -25.71 0.93
N VAL A 83 -2.43 -25.03 -0.08
CA VAL A 83 -3.85 -24.67 -0.15
C VAL A 83 -4.26 -24.43 -1.61
N ASN A 84 -5.47 -24.83 -1.95
CA ASN A 84 -6.13 -24.41 -3.18
C ASN A 84 -6.96 -23.14 -2.91
N VAL A 85 -6.59 -22.03 -3.56
CA VAL A 85 -7.29 -20.72 -3.46
C VAL A 85 -8.27 -20.47 -4.60
N LEU A 86 -8.41 -21.44 -5.52
CA LEU A 86 -9.22 -21.32 -6.72
C LEU A 86 -10.63 -21.87 -6.52
N SER A 87 -11.55 -21.36 -7.28
CA SER A 87 -12.90 -21.92 -7.49
C SER A 87 -13.08 -22.33 -8.96
N GLY A 88 -14.13 -23.12 -9.27
CA GLY A 88 -14.34 -23.62 -10.62
C GLY A 88 -14.43 -22.55 -11.72
N LYS A 89 -14.81 -21.31 -11.37
CA LYS A 89 -14.88 -20.16 -12.30
C LYS A 89 -13.50 -19.55 -12.64
N ASP A 90 -12.48 -19.91 -11.89
CA ASP A 90 -11.15 -19.32 -12.02
C ASP A 90 -10.28 -20.03 -13.06
N VAL A 91 -10.76 -21.16 -13.61
CA VAL A 91 -10.07 -21.94 -14.67
C VAL A 91 -11.03 -22.15 -15.83
N SER A 92 -10.66 -21.69 -17.01
CA SER A 92 -11.48 -21.80 -18.22
C SER A 92 -10.64 -22.14 -19.45
N VAL A 93 -11.29 -22.74 -20.45
CA VAL A 93 -10.75 -22.83 -21.81
C VAL A 93 -11.30 -21.68 -22.61
N GLU A 94 -10.41 -20.91 -23.23
CA GLU A 94 -10.75 -19.78 -24.07
C GLU A 94 -10.28 -20.01 -25.51
N ASN A 95 -11.01 -19.45 -26.48
CA ASN A 95 -10.63 -19.49 -27.89
C ASN A 95 -10.09 -18.14 -28.33
N VAL A 96 -8.84 -18.12 -28.77
CA VAL A 96 -8.14 -16.92 -29.25
C VAL A 96 -7.68 -17.21 -30.69
N ASP A 97 -8.30 -16.57 -31.66
CA ASP A 97 -8.01 -16.73 -33.10
C ASP A 97 -8.04 -18.19 -33.58
N GLY A 98 -9.03 -18.96 -33.09
CA GLY A 98 -9.20 -20.38 -33.44
C GLY A 98 -8.29 -21.33 -32.64
N LYS A 99 -7.48 -20.86 -31.75
CA LYS A 99 -6.58 -21.64 -30.88
C LYS A 99 -7.14 -21.72 -29.46
N ARG A 100 -7.12 -22.91 -28.88
CA ARG A 100 -7.61 -23.15 -27.50
C ARG A 100 -6.48 -22.94 -26.51
N ILE A 101 -6.68 -22.08 -25.56
CA ILE A 101 -5.78 -21.80 -24.45
C ILE A 101 -6.49 -22.05 -23.11
N VAL A 102 -5.74 -22.28 -22.04
CA VAL A 102 -6.29 -22.33 -20.67
C VAL A 102 -5.92 -21.07 -19.92
N VAL A 103 -6.93 -20.46 -19.31
CA VAL A 103 -6.78 -19.26 -18.45
C VAL A 103 -7.02 -19.65 -17.01
N ILE A 104 -6.05 -19.37 -16.14
CA ILE A 104 -6.11 -19.63 -14.70
C ILE A 104 -6.01 -18.29 -13.98
N ASN A 105 -7.10 -17.83 -13.38
CA ASN A 105 -7.13 -16.62 -12.57
C ASN A 105 -6.79 -16.99 -11.11
N VAL A 106 -5.55 -16.76 -10.69
CA VAL A 106 -5.12 -17.03 -9.32
C VAL A 106 -5.44 -15.81 -8.45
N PRO A 107 -6.40 -15.88 -7.52
CA PRO A 107 -6.68 -14.78 -6.62
C PRO A 107 -5.55 -14.64 -5.60
N ARG A 108 -5.41 -13.44 -5.02
CA ARG A 108 -4.62 -13.27 -3.81
C ARG A 108 -5.24 -14.12 -2.70
N ALA A 109 -4.42 -14.93 -2.04
CA ALA A 109 -4.86 -15.73 -0.90
C ALA A 109 -5.29 -14.83 0.26
N ASP A 110 -6.34 -15.26 0.97
CA ASP A 110 -6.63 -14.70 2.29
C ASP A 110 -5.41 -14.86 3.20
N ARG A 111 -5.22 -13.90 4.12
CA ARG A 111 -4.06 -13.91 5.02
C ARG A 111 -3.94 -15.19 5.85
N SER A 112 -5.08 -15.78 6.24
CA SER A 112 -5.14 -17.01 7.04
C SER A 112 -4.55 -18.24 6.33
N TYR A 113 -4.45 -18.20 5.00
CA TYR A 113 -3.85 -19.24 4.18
C TYR A 113 -2.38 -18.99 3.81
N LYS A 114 -1.84 -17.81 4.16
CA LYS A 114 -0.44 -17.47 3.85
C LYS A 114 0.52 -17.97 4.93
N PRO A 115 1.73 -18.38 4.53
CA PRO A 115 2.24 -18.45 3.17
C PRO A 115 1.66 -19.61 2.38
N VAL A 116 1.33 -19.38 1.11
CA VAL A 116 1.02 -20.44 0.14
C VAL A 116 2.35 -21.00 -0.37
N TYR A 117 2.62 -22.27 -0.08
CA TYR A 117 3.88 -22.92 -0.40
C TYR A 117 3.67 -24.21 -1.21
N ILE A 118 4.75 -24.71 -1.81
CA ILE A 118 4.72 -25.90 -2.65
C ILE A 118 5.60 -27.01 -2.09
N ASP A 119 5.33 -28.25 -2.55
CA ASP A 119 6.08 -29.46 -2.24
C ASP A 119 6.23 -29.72 -0.73
N GLY A 120 5.17 -29.42 0.05
CA GLY A 120 5.11 -29.66 1.49
C GLY A 120 6.10 -28.85 2.34
N ASN A 121 6.79 -27.86 1.76
CA ASN A 121 7.84 -27.12 2.45
C ASN A 121 7.56 -25.61 2.46
N PRO A 122 7.30 -24.98 3.63
CA PRO A 122 7.09 -23.54 3.74
C PRO A 122 8.21 -22.65 3.18
N LEU A 123 9.46 -23.14 3.13
CA LEU A 123 10.57 -22.44 2.50
C LEU A 123 10.47 -22.40 0.95
N ASN A 124 9.55 -23.17 0.37
CA ASN A 124 9.18 -23.11 -1.02
C ASN A 124 7.94 -22.22 -1.24
N SER A 125 7.87 -21.10 -0.53
CA SER A 125 6.95 -20.01 -0.79
C SER A 125 7.60 -19.01 -1.72
N TYR A 126 6.79 -18.48 -2.65
CA TYR A 126 7.27 -17.55 -3.67
C TYR A 126 6.51 -16.24 -3.61
N ARG A 127 7.14 -15.17 -4.06
CA ARG A 127 6.55 -13.86 -4.29
C ARG A 127 6.82 -13.41 -5.72
N ARG A 128 5.90 -12.62 -6.27
CA ARG A 128 6.05 -12.03 -7.60
C ARG A 128 6.71 -10.66 -7.50
N ASN A 129 7.79 -10.46 -8.27
CA ASN A 129 8.41 -9.15 -8.42
C ASN A 129 8.76 -8.93 -9.90
N GLY A 130 8.09 -7.95 -10.54
CA GLY A 130 8.17 -7.80 -11.99
C GLY A 130 7.67 -9.03 -12.74
N GLU A 131 8.51 -9.59 -13.61
CA GLU A 131 8.22 -10.79 -14.41
C GLU A 131 8.67 -12.09 -13.71
N GLY A 132 9.34 -12.01 -12.53
CA GLY A 132 9.97 -13.16 -11.87
C GLY A 132 9.25 -13.66 -10.62
N ASP A 133 9.34 -14.97 -10.40
CA ASP A 133 8.93 -15.66 -9.17
C ASP A 133 10.15 -15.91 -8.30
N TYR A 134 10.19 -15.30 -7.12
CA TYR A 134 11.33 -15.37 -6.21
C TYR A 134 10.93 -16.02 -4.89
N LYS A 135 11.80 -16.82 -4.33
CA LYS A 135 11.59 -17.39 -3.00
C LYS A 135 11.45 -16.27 -1.97
N CYS A 136 10.47 -16.43 -1.09
CA CYS A 136 10.31 -15.55 0.05
C CYS A 136 11.51 -15.67 0.99
N THR A 137 11.93 -14.55 1.56
CA THR A 137 12.92 -14.50 2.63
C THR A 137 12.31 -14.97 3.95
N ASP A 138 13.15 -15.34 4.93
CA ASP A 138 12.70 -15.69 6.28
C ASP A 138 11.88 -14.57 6.93
N GLU A 139 12.22 -13.30 6.66
CA GLU A 139 11.50 -12.13 7.17
C GLU A 139 10.08 -12.05 6.60
N GLU A 140 9.93 -12.27 5.28
CA GLU A 140 8.63 -12.30 4.60
C GLU A 140 7.76 -13.47 5.08
N LEU A 141 8.34 -14.65 5.28
CA LEU A 141 7.63 -15.80 5.83
C LEU A 141 7.13 -15.52 7.25
N LYS A 142 8.00 -14.97 8.12
CA LYS A 142 7.61 -14.57 9.48
C LYS A 142 6.49 -13.53 9.47
N ALA A 143 6.51 -12.55 8.56
CA ALA A 143 5.47 -11.56 8.40
C ALA A 143 4.13 -12.21 7.99
N MET A 144 4.15 -13.14 7.02
CA MET A 144 2.96 -13.88 6.61
C MET A 144 2.37 -14.73 7.75
N TYR A 145 3.20 -15.42 8.53
CA TYR A 145 2.74 -16.19 9.70
C TYR A 145 2.16 -15.29 10.79
N ARG A 146 2.76 -14.13 11.06
CA ARG A 146 2.18 -13.15 11.99
C ARG A 146 0.80 -12.69 11.52
N ASP A 147 0.66 -12.38 10.24
CA ASP A 147 -0.60 -11.95 9.66
C ASP A 147 -1.65 -13.08 9.61
N ALA A 148 -1.24 -14.32 9.45
CA ALA A 148 -2.13 -15.47 9.45
C ALA A 148 -2.76 -15.75 10.83
N SER A 149 -2.14 -15.28 11.91
CA SER A 149 -2.62 -15.50 13.27
C SER A 149 -4.02 -14.90 13.49
N VAL A 150 -4.89 -15.68 14.16
CA VAL A 150 -6.22 -15.21 14.59
C VAL A 150 -6.10 -14.12 15.66
N ARG A 151 -5.15 -14.27 16.58
CA ARG A 151 -4.84 -13.22 17.56
C ARG A 151 -3.93 -12.19 16.91
N THR A 152 -4.30 -10.92 17.02
CA THR A 152 -3.43 -9.82 16.56
C THR A 152 -2.18 -9.72 17.43
N GLN A 153 -1.05 -9.34 16.83
CA GLN A 153 0.24 -9.29 17.52
C GLN A 153 0.23 -8.31 18.69
N ASP A 154 -0.56 -7.27 18.61
CA ASP A 154 -0.72 -6.25 19.63
C ASP A 154 -1.42 -6.74 20.91
N MET A 155 -1.98 -7.97 20.91
CA MET A 155 -2.57 -8.62 22.09
C MET A 155 -1.56 -9.41 22.94
N LEU A 156 -0.33 -9.59 22.48
CA LEU A 156 0.70 -10.34 23.19
C LEU A 156 1.04 -9.63 24.51
N VAL A 157 1.04 -10.40 25.61
CA VAL A 157 1.60 -9.95 26.90
C VAL A 157 3.12 -10.08 26.82
N LEU A 158 3.82 -9.06 27.23
CA LEU A 158 5.29 -8.97 27.14
C LEU A 158 5.90 -9.22 28.53
N ASP A 159 6.07 -10.49 28.89
CA ASP A 159 6.53 -10.92 30.21
C ASP A 159 7.92 -10.42 30.60
N ASN A 160 8.71 -10.01 29.61
CA ASN A 160 10.06 -9.43 29.78
C ASN A 160 10.07 -7.91 30.08
N PHE A 161 8.88 -7.28 30.17
CA PHE A 161 8.71 -5.87 30.52
C PHE A 161 7.87 -5.71 31.79
N GLY A 162 8.29 -4.81 32.69
CA GLY A 162 7.47 -4.36 33.79
C GLY A 162 6.48 -3.26 33.38
N MET A 163 5.55 -2.91 34.26
CA MET A 163 4.60 -1.82 34.02
C MET A 163 5.23 -0.43 34.06
N ASP A 164 6.47 -0.32 34.51
CA ASP A 164 7.28 0.91 34.57
C ASP A 164 7.65 1.46 33.18
N VAL A 165 7.53 0.64 32.13
CA VAL A 165 7.72 1.11 30.73
C VAL A 165 6.57 2.00 30.22
N ILE A 166 5.43 2.02 30.94
CA ILE A 166 4.28 2.87 30.57
C ILE A 166 4.54 4.32 30.97
N ASN A 167 4.56 5.20 29.97
CA ASN A 167 4.73 6.64 30.17
C ASN A 167 3.50 7.24 30.86
N ALA A 168 3.71 7.78 32.07
CA ALA A 168 2.64 8.30 32.92
C ALA A 168 1.94 9.53 32.32
N GLU A 169 2.65 10.35 31.53
CA GLU A 169 2.07 11.54 30.89
C GLU A 169 1.15 11.15 29.73
N SER A 170 1.59 10.24 28.86
CA SER A 170 0.78 9.70 27.77
C SER A 170 -0.50 9.04 28.33
N LEU A 171 -0.38 8.21 29.38
CA LEU A 171 -1.54 7.58 30.02
C LEU A 171 -2.50 8.62 30.64
N ARG A 172 -1.98 9.62 31.34
CA ARG A 172 -2.78 10.70 31.93
C ARG A 172 -3.53 11.47 30.85
N SER A 173 -2.84 11.86 29.78
CA SER A 173 -3.44 12.54 28.63
C SER A 173 -4.53 11.71 27.97
N TYR A 174 -4.28 10.40 27.78
CA TYR A 174 -5.27 9.48 27.22
C TYR A 174 -6.52 9.39 28.11
N ARG A 175 -6.37 9.20 29.42
CA ARG A 175 -7.51 9.14 30.37
C ARG A 175 -8.32 10.45 30.38
N GLN A 176 -7.64 11.60 30.29
CA GLN A 176 -8.32 12.89 30.19
C GLN A 176 -9.16 12.97 28.89
N ARG A 177 -8.62 12.55 27.76
CA ARG A 177 -9.38 12.54 26.48
C ARG A 177 -10.56 11.57 26.55
N MET A 178 -10.36 10.40 27.13
CA MET A 178 -11.45 9.44 27.28
C MET A 178 -12.59 9.99 28.14
N ARG A 179 -12.31 10.74 29.21
CA ARG A 179 -13.33 11.46 30.01
C ARG A 179 -14.12 12.46 29.17
N LEU A 180 -13.44 13.18 28.29
CA LEU A 180 -14.10 14.14 27.39
C LEU A 180 -14.97 13.46 26.35
N SER A 181 -14.47 12.38 25.75
CA SER A 181 -15.18 11.62 24.72
C SER A 181 -16.33 10.78 25.30
N ARG A 182 -16.17 10.28 26.53
CA ARG A 182 -17.13 9.35 27.19
C ARG A 182 -17.39 9.77 28.63
N PRO A 183 -18.09 10.89 28.88
CA PRO A 183 -18.38 11.38 30.21
C PRO A 183 -19.11 10.32 31.05
N GLY A 184 -18.61 10.08 32.26
CA GLY A 184 -19.22 9.12 33.20
C GLY A 184 -18.99 7.64 32.85
N HIS A 185 -17.99 7.34 32.01
CA HIS A 185 -17.65 5.96 31.71
C HIS A 185 -17.17 5.21 32.97
N VAL A 186 -17.63 3.96 33.17
CA VAL A 186 -17.39 3.15 34.38
C VAL A 186 -15.89 2.88 34.65
N TRP A 187 -15.02 2.99 33.64
CA TRP A 187 -13.57 2.83 33.82
C TRP A 187 -12.84 4.08 34.33
N ASP A 188 -13.53 5.20 34.41
CA ASP A 188 -12.91 6.45 34.82
C ASP A 188 -12.44 6.45 36.29
N THR A 189 -13.12 5.68 37.15
CA THR A 189 -12.80 5.52 38.56
C THR A 189 -11.76 4.44 38.86
N LEU A 190 -11.37 3.63 37.85
CA LEU A 190 -10.39 2.56 38.03
C LEU A 190 -8.99 3.10 38.30
N GLU A 191 -8.20 2.38 39.10
CA GLU A 191 -6.76 2.63 39.20
C GLU A 191 -6.06 2.33 37.86
N ASP A 192 -4.88 2.89 37.63
CA ASP A 192 -4.21 2.83 36.32
C ASP A 192 -3.95 1.39 35.84
N GLY A 193 -3.55 0.47 36.73
CA GLY A 193 -3.29 -0.91 36.34
C GLY A 193 -4.56 -1.67 35.96
N GLU A 194 -5.69 -1.46 36.66
CA GLU A 194 -6.97 -2.04 36.25
C GLU A 194 -7.50 -1.42 34.95
N PHE A 195 -7.36 -0.10 34.84
CA PHE A 195 -7.73 0.60 33.62
C PHE A 195 -6.98 0.06 32.40
N LEU A 196 -5.67 -0.12 32.48
CA LEU A 196 -4.83 -0.66 31.42
C LEU A 196 -5.23 -2.11 31.04
N ILE A 197 -5.58 -2.96 32.03
CA ILE A 197 -6.09 -4.31 31.76
C ILE A 197 -7.42 -4.25 30.99
N LYS A 198 -8.39 -3.44 31.44
CA LYS A 198 -9.70 -3.31 30.77
C LYS A 198 -9.57 -2.74 29.35
N LEU A 199 -8.63 -1.82 29.17
CA LEU A 199 -8.30 -1.23 27.88
C LEU A 199 -7.66 -2.25 26.94
N GLY A 200 -6.94 -3.24 27.47
CA GLY A 200 -6.14 -4.22 26.73
C GLY A 200 -4.67 -3.80 26.58
N ALA A 201 -4.23 -2.75 27.31
CA ALA A 201 -2.86 -2.27 27.32
C ALA A 201 -1.97 -3.06 28.31
N ALA A 202 -2.55 -3.84 29.19
CA ALA A 202 -1.85 -4.73 30.09
C ALA A 202 -2.58 -6.09 30.18
N GLY A 203 -1.85 -7.10 30.64
CA GLY A 203 -2.33 -8.43 30.90
C GLY A 203 -1.57 -9.08 32.03
N PHE A 204 -1.95 -10.30 32.40
CA PHE A 204 -1.20 -11.11 33.35
C PHE A 204 -0.27 -12.06 32.60
N GLY A 205 1.01 -12.04 32.99
CA GLY A 205 2.02 -12.93 32.44
C GLY A 205 2.00 -14.32 33.09
N GLU A 206 2.95 -15.17 32.66
CA GLU A 206 3.10 -16.52 33.22
C GLU A 206 3.50 -16.52 34.71
N ASP A 207 4.14 -15.44 35.15
CA ASP A 207 4.52 -15.21 36.57
C ASP A 207 3.36 -14.72 37.43
N GLY A 208 2.16 -14.55 36.87
CA GLY A 208 0.97 -14.01 37.52
C GLY A 208 0.99 -12.52 37.82
N LYS A 209 2.03 -11.78 37.38
CA LYS A 209 2.10 -10.35 37.52
C LYS A 209 1.51 -9.61 36.32
N ARG A 210 1.30 -8.31 36.49
CA ARG A 210 0.86 -7.43 35.41
C ARG A 210 2.05 -7.05 34.53
N HIS A 211 1.89 -7.21 33.22
CA HIS A 211 2.85 -6.81 32.20
C HIS A 211 2.13 -6.01 31.12
N PRO A 212 2.82 -5.12 30.38
CA PRO A 212 2.24 -4.45 29.23
C PRO A 212 1.92 -5.49 28.15
N THR A 213 0.87 -5.24 27.38
CA THR A 213 0.72 -5.89 26.07
C THR A 213 1.55 -5.16 25.05
N SER A 214 1.77 -5.78 23.88
CA SER A 214 2.36 -5.13 22.71
C SER A 214 1.63 -3.81 22.36
N ALA A 215 0.27 -3.81 22.43
CA ALA A 215 -0.52 -2.58 22.25
C ALA A 215 -0.22 -1.54 23.34
N GLY A 216 -0.12 -1.96 24.59
CA GLY A 216 0.18 -1.06 25.70
C GLY A 216 1.57 -0.41 25.56
N LEU A 217 2.58 -1.20 25.20
CA LEU A 217 3.93 -0.72 24.95
C LEU A 217 3.95 0.26 23.75
N LEU A 218 3.35 -0.10 22.62
CA LEU A 218 3.30 0.78 21.44
C LEU A 218 2.55 2.09 21.69
N MET A 219 1.42 2.03 22.39
CA MET A 219 0.58 3.20 22.64
C MET A 219 1.12 4.12 23.73
N PHE A 220 1.75 3.57 24.76
CA PHE A 220 2.09 4.32 25.97
C PHE A 220 3.53 4.13 26.45
N GLY A 221 4.35 3.33 25.77
CA GLY A 221 5.77 3.16 26.13
C GLY A 221 6.61 4.38 25.79
N ASN A 222 7.86 4.37 26.25
CA ASN A 222 8.87 5.29 25.71
C ASN A 222 9.60 4.62 24.55
N GLU A 223 10.07 5.40 23.60
CA GLU A 223 10.70 4.88 22.37
C GLU A 223 11.84 3.89 22.67
N TYR A 224 12.70 4.19 23.64
CA TYR A 224 13.82 3.32 24.01
C TYR A 224 13.39 1.97 24.62
N ASP A 225 12.17 1.85 25.15
CA ASP A 225 11.59 0.57 25.55
C ASP A 225 10.90 -0.13 24.38
N ILE A 226 10.22 0.63 23.50
CA ILE A 226 9.56 0.11 22.31
C ILE A 226 10.56 -0.57 21.38
N VAL A 227 11.72 0.02 21.14
CA VAL A 227 12.74 -0.54 20.23
C VAL A 227 13.39 -1.83 20.76
N ARG A 228 13.26 -2.14 22.05
CA ARG A 228 13.70 -3.43 22.62
C ARG A 228 12.85 -4.60 22.12
N GLU A 229 11.56 -4.37 21.88
CA GLU A 229 10.65 -5.35 21.31
C GLU A 229 10.59 -5.22 19.77
N TYR A 230 10.58 -3.99 19.27
CA TYR A 230 10.43 -3.65 17.85
C TYR A 230 11.68 -2.94 17.32
N PRO A 231 12.77 -3.65 16.96
CA PRO A 231 14.04 -3.02 16.59
C PRO A 231 13.97 -2.10 15.37
N ASN A 232 12.95 -2.27 14.51
CA ASN A 232 12.71 -1.43 13.34
C ASN A 232 11.69 -0.32 13.59
N TYR A 233 11.24 -0.15 14.84
CA TYR A 233 10.25 0.87 15.17
C TYR A 233 10.76 2.27 14.83
N PHE A 234 9.97 2.99 14.06
CA PHE A 234 10.29 4.34 13.66
C PHE A 234 9.01 5.06 13.23
N LEU A 235 8.75 6.24 13.80
CA LEU A 235 7.66 7.11 13.39
C LEU A 235 8.28 8.41 12.89
N ASP A 236 7.87 8.87 11.72
CA ASP A 236 8.44 10.02 11.04
C ASP A 236 7.34 10.87 10.41
N TYR A 237 7.25 12.12 10.81
CA TYR A 237 6.42 13.14 10.18
C TYR A 237 7.30 14.18 9.54
N ARG A 238 6.99 14.55 8.29
CA ARG A 238 7.73 15.53 7.48
C ARG A 238 6.80 16.49 6.78
N GLU A 239 7.24 17.75 6.67
CA GLU A 239 6.65 18.74 5.77
C GLU A 239 7.65 19.07 4.64
N GLU A 240 7.23 18.88 3.40
CA GLU A 240 8.04 19.08 2.19
C GLU A 240 7.33 20.10 1.30
N TYR A 241 7.56 21.40 1.56
CA TYR A 241 6.87 22.49 0.87
C TYR A 241 7.65 23.09 -0.29
N ASP A 242 8.94 22.82 -0.40
CA ASP A 242 9.80 23.30 -1.49
C ASP A 242 10.88 22.27 -1.87
N ASP A 243 11.46 22.44 -3.05
CA ASP A 243 12.52 21.56 -3.58
C ASP A 243 13.93 21.95 -3.08
N VAL A 244 14.06 23.04 -2.32
CA VAL A 244 15.35 23.57 -1.87
C VAL A 244 15.75 22.93 -0.55
N HIS A 245 14.80 22.81 0.36
CA HIS A 245 14.98 22.19 1.66
C HIS A 245 14.49 20.75 1.63
N ARG A 246 15.23 19.86 2.24
CA ARG A 246 14.83 18.45 2.33
C ARG A 246 13.51 18.28 3.09
N TRP A 247 13.27 19.12 4.08
CA TRP A 247 12.00 19.28 4.81
C TRP A 247 11.96 20.67 5.46
N THR A 248 10.77 21.23 5.58
CA THR A 248 10.54 22.52 6.26
C THR A 248 10.22 22.32 7.74
N ASP A 249 9.64 21.18 8.08
CA ASP A 249 9.42 20.73 9.47
C ASP A 249 9.51 19.20 9.53
N ARG A 250 9.96 18.69 10.68
CA ARG A 250 10.09 17.25 10.91
C ARG A 250 10.12 16.92 12.38
N PHE A 251 9.46 15.83 12.77
CA PHE A 251 9.70 15.18 14.07
C PHE A 251 9.69 13.65 13.91
N ILE A 252 10.48 12.98 14.74
CA ILE A 252 10.69 11.53 14.70
C ILE A 252 10.57 10.93 16.09
N SER A 253 10.21 9.65 16.16
CA SER A 253 10.09 8.93 17.44
C SER A 253 11.40 8.88 18.24
N SER A 254 12.53 8.80 17.55
CA SER A 254 13.86 8.65 18.15
C SER A 254 14.57 9.98 18.47
N SER A 255 13.83 11.12 18.51
CA SER A 255 14.45 12.43 18.81
C SER A 255 14.83 12.60 20.30
N GLY A 256 14.17 11.85 21.18
CA GLY A 256 14.43 11.90 22.63
C GLY A 256 13.78 13.08 23.37
N ASP A 257 13.08 13.98 22.69
CA ASP A 257 12.42 15.17 23.25
C ASP A 257 10.94 14.95 23.61
N TRP A 258 10.43 13.75 23.34
CA TRP A 258 9.08 13.30 23.66
C TRP A 258 9.05 11.76 23.81
N SER A 259 7.90 11.18 24.20
CA SER A 259 7.79 9.74 24.46
C SER A 259 8.16 8.85 23.27
N GLY A 260 7.95 9.31 22.05
CA GLY A 260 8.14 8.53 20.82
C GLY A 260 7.08 7.46 20.55
N ASN A 261 6.03 7.34 21.38
CA ASN A 261 4.98 6.34 21.23
C ASN A 261 3.91 6.71 20.20
N VAL A 262 3.07 5.76 19.85
CA VAL A 262 2.04 5.91 18.80
C VAL A 262 0.95 6.89 19.21
N TYR A 263 0.54 6.92 20.48
CA TYR A 263 -0.49 7.83 20.97
C TYR A 263 -0.05 9.30 20.84
N ASP A 264 1.12 9.65 21.34
CA ASP A 264 1.62 11.01 21.25
C ASP A 264 1.96 11.40 19.80
N PHE A 265 2.47 10.46 19.00
CA PHE A 265 2.70 10.69 17.58
C PHE A 265 1.41 11.05 16.85
N TYR A 266 0.32 10.31 17.10
CA TYR A 266 -0.96 10.59 16.47
C TYR A 266 -1.38 12.05 16.68
N PHE A 267 -1.35 12.55 17.90
CA PHE A 267 -1.78 13.92 18.18
C PHE A 267 -0.82 14.97 17.66
N ARG A 268 0.48 14.72 17.73
CA ARG A 268 1.50 15.61 17.14
C ARG A 268 1.32 15.70 15.62
N ALA A 269 1.20 14.58 14.95
CA ALA A 269 1.01 14.55 13.48
C ALA A 269 -0.32 15.19 13.08
N TYR A 270 -1.42 14.85 13.77
CA TYR A 270 -2.72 15.42 13.46
C TYR A 270 -2.75 16.95 13.64
N ASN A 271 -2.18 17.46 14.73
CA ASN A 271 -2.09 18.90 14.95
C ASN A 271 -1.34 19.63 13.82
N LYS A 272 -0.30 19.02 13.26
CA LYS A 272 0.42 19.55 12.09
C LYS A 272 -0.36 19.38 10.79
N LEU A 273 -1.02 18.24 10.60
CA LEU A 273 -1.80 17.95 9.40
C LEU A 273 -2.97 18.92 9.22
N GLN A 274 -3.66 19.29 10.31
CA GLN A 274 -4.80 20.20 10.25
C GLN A 274 -4.42 21.67 9.98
N LEU A 275 -3.18 22.08 10.26
CA LEU A 275 -2.70 23.42 9.96
C LEU A 275 -2.60 23.61 8.43
N ASP A 276 -3.04 24.76 7.95
CA ASP A 276 -2.93 25.18 6.55
C ASP A 276 -3.66 24.27 5.53
N LEU A 277 -4.61 23.44 5.99
CA LEU A 277 -5.50 22.76 5.08
C LEU A 277 -6.36 23.79 4.34
N LYS A 278 -6.12 23.95 3.05
CA LYS A 278 -6.94 24.80 2.18
C LYS A 278 -8.28 24.10 1.86
N VAL A 279 -9.09 23.89 2.88
CA VAL A 279 -10.43 23.32 2.74
C VAL A 279 -11.44 24.44 2.67
N PRO A 280 -12.44 24.40 1.77
CA PRO A 280 -13.56 25.32 1.83
C PRO A 280 -14.17 25.27 3.24
N PHE A 281 -14.30 26.43 3.89
CA PHE A 281 -14.89 26.47 5.22
C PHE A 281 -16.42 26.25 5.12
N GLU A 282 -16.93 25.44 6.03
CA GLU A 282 -18.36 25.23 6.16
C GLU A 282 -18.93 26.18 7.21
N MET A 283 -20.12 26.70 6.93
CA MET A 283 -20.87 27.52 7.87
C MET A 283 -22.09 26.73 8.33
N ASN A 284 -22.25 26.56 9.62
CA ASN A 284 -23.46 26.00 10.21
C ASN A 284 -24.09 27.01 11.16
N GLY A 285 -25.32 27.50 10.83
CA GLY A 285 -26.02 28.48 11.64
C GLY A 285 -25.25 29.79 11.85
N GLY A 286 -24.38 30.20 10.91
CA GLY A 286 -23.57 31.43 11.04
C GLY A 286 -22.24 31.25 11.80
N LEU A 287 -21.96 30.05 12.29
CA LEU A 287 -20.67 29.69 12.92
C LEU A 287 -19.80 28.90 11.94
N ARG A 288 -18.50 29.22 11.93
CA ARG A 288 -17.52 28.47 11.16
C ARG A 288 -17.33 27.07 11.77
N VAL A 289 -17.42 26.04 10.93
CA VAL A 289 -17.12 24.66 11.30
C VAL A 289 -15.65 24.40 11.03
N ASP A 290 -14.84 24.32 12.06
CA ASP A 290 -13.39 24.06 11.94
C ASP A 290 -13.09 22.57 11.71
N ASP A 291 -13.98 21.65 12.14
CA ASP A 291 -13.83 20.20 11.95
C ASP A 291 -14.66 19.71 10.75
N THR A 292 -14.17 19.98 9.54
CA THR A 292 -14.83 19.60 8.29
C THR A 292 -14.72 18.10 8.00
N PRO A 293 -15.53 17.54 7.06
CA PRO A 293 -15.38 16.15 6.61
C PRO A 293 -13.96 15.79 6.18
N VAL A 294 -13.20 16.72 5.58
CA VAL A 294 -11.80 16.51 5.19
C VAL A 294 -10.90 16.29 6.41
N HIS A 295 -11.07 17.07 7.48
CA HIS A 295 -10.33 16.86 8.73
C HIS A 295 -10.61 15.49 9.33
N LYS A 296 -11.87 15.03 9.30
CA LYS A 296 -12.25 13.68 9.76
C LYS A 296 -11.62 12.59 8.90
N ALA A 297 -11.62 12.76 7.59
CA ALA A 297 -11.00 11.81 6.66
C ALA A 297 -9.46 11.71 6.84
N ILE A 298 -8.79 12.83 7.10
CA ILE A 298 -7.35 12.84 7.41
C ILE A 298 -7.05 12.15 8.76
N ARG A 299 -7.87 12.37 9.79
CA ARG A 299 -7.77 11.65 11.06
C ARG A 299 -7.89 10.15 10.88
N GLU A 300 -8.86 9.75 10.07
CA GLU A 300 -9.12 8.34 9.74
C GLU A 300 -7.94 7.74 8.98
N ALA A 301 -7.39 8.45 7.98
CA ALA A 301 -6.21 8.00 7.24
C ALA A 301 -4.98 7.81 8.15
N LEU A 302 -4.75 8.75 9.08
CA LEU A 302 -3.66 8.67 10.05
C LEU A 302 -3.86 7.48 11.01
N ALA A 303 -5.07 7.31 11.57
CA ALA A 303 -5.41 6.19 12.44
C ALA A 303 -5.22 4.85 11.72
N ASN A 304 -5.74 4.72 10.49
CA ASN A 304 -5.59 3.52 9.68
C ASN A 304 -4.13 3.19 9.37
N CYS A 305 -3.31 4.19 9.07
CA CYS A 305 -1.87 4.02 8.85
C CYS A 305 -1.17 3.42 10.08
N LEU A 306 -1.49 3.92 11.28
CA LEU A 306 -0.89 3.46 12.54
C LEU A 306 -1.39 2.08 12.96
N VAL A 307 -2.72 1.82 12.87
CA VAL A 307 -3.28 0.53 13.32
C VAL A 307 -3.02 -0.62 12.35
N ASN A 308 -2.66 -0.33 11.11
CA ASN A 308 -2.33 -1.36 10.11
C ASN A 308 -0.82 -1.57 9.92
N ALA A 309 0.03 -0.80 10.60
CA ALA A 309 1.48 -0.97 10.52
C ALA A 309 1.94 -2.32 11.08
N ASP A 310 2.83 -3.01 10.36
CA ASP A 310 3.64 -4.09 10.91
C ASP A 310 4.86 -3.46 11.60
N TYR A 311 4.81 -3.33 12.92
CA TYR A 311 5.87 -2.70 13.70
C TYR A 311 7.17 -3.51 13.75
N TYR A 312 7.16 -4.79 13.38
CA TYR A 312 8.37 -5.58 13.11
C TYR A 312 8.97 -5.31 11.74
N GLY A 313 8.17 -4.74 10.82
CA GLY A 313 8.59 -4.44 9.44
C GLY A 313 9.57 -3.27 9.34
N ARG A 314 10.29 -3.22 8.22
CA ARG A 314 11.32 -2.19 7.99
C ARG A 314 10.75 -0.86 7.53
N GLY A 315 11.48 0.21 7.85
CA GLY A 315 11.25 1.57 7.31
C GLY A 315 10.20 2.39 8.05
N GLY A 316 9.60 1.85 9.14
CA GLY A 316 8.72 2.59 10.03
C GLY A 316 7.48 3.21 9.37
N VAL A 317 6.68 3.93 10.15
CA VAL A 317 5.56 4.74 9.66
C VAL A 317 6.07 6.11 9.24
N VAL A 318 5.71 6.55 8.03
CA VAL A 318 6.15 7.84 7.47
C VAL A 318 4.96 8.61 6.96
N ILE A 319 4.77 9.82 7.48
CA ILE A 319 3.75 10.76 7.04
C ILE A 319 4.43 11.95 6.38
N ILE A 320 4.07 12.24 5.15
CA ILE A 320 4.64 13.37 4.38
C ILE A 320 3.50 14.32 4.01
N LYS A 321 3.60 15.55 4.49
CA LYS A 321 2.69 16.64 4.12
C LYS A 321 3.40 17.53 3.09
N LYS A 322 2.77 17.72 1.95
CA LYS A 322 3.15 18.68 0.92
C LYS A 322 2.10 19.80 0.85
N ARG A 323 2.31 20.79 0.00
CA ARG A 323 1.38 21.93 -0.15
C ARG A 323 -0.01 21.52 -0.60
N ASP A 324 -0.10 20.48 -1.42
CA ASP A 324 -1.30 20.03 -2.13
C ASP A 324 -1.59 18.54 -1.94
N SER A 325 -0.84 17.87 -1.08
CA SER A 325 -1.01 16.44 -0.86
C SER A 325 -0.51 15.99 0.51
N VAL A 326 -1.06 14.87 0.98
CA VAL A 326 -0.58 14.15 2.16
C VAL A 326 -0.40 12.69 1.81
N THR A 327 0.74 12.11 2.17
CA THR A 327 1.03 10.70 1.99
C THR A 327 1.20 10.02 3.35
N PHE A 328 0.48 8.92 3.53
CA PHE A 328 0.53 8.04 4.70
C PHE A 328 1.17 6.72 4.28
N SER A 329 2.26 6.32 4.90
CA SER A 329 2.99 5.12 4.53
C SER A 329 3.36 4.30 5.75
N ASN A 330 3.00 3.03 5.78
CA ASN A 330 3.30 2.09 6.85
C ASN A 330 3.89 0.78 6.34
N PRO A 331 4.73 0.10 7.13
CA PRO A 331 5.17 -1.26 6.85
C PRO A 331 3.99 -2.24 6.83
N GLY A 332 4.13 -3.28 6.02
CA GLY A 332 3.14 -4.33 5.85
C GLY A 332 2.15 -4.06 4.72
N SER A 333 1.74 -5.14 4.07
CA SER A 333 0.73 -5.12 3.01
C SER A 333 -0.69 -5.09 3.59
N PHE A 334 -1.67 -4.76 2.76
CA PHE A 334 -3.08 -4.88 3.14
C PHE A 334 -3.42 -6.32 3.57
N ARG A 335 -4.13 -6.47 4.69
CA ARG A 335 -4.64 -7.78 5.14
C ARG A 335 -5.85 -8.23 4.34
N ILE A 336 -6.64 -7.28 3.83
CA ILE A 336 -7.77 -7.48 2.91
C ILE A 336 -7.40 -6.95 1.52
N GLY A 337 -8.14 -7.34 0.49
CA GLY A 337 -7.94 -6.77 -0.85
C GLY A 337 -8.25 -5.27 -0.88
N ILE A 338 -7.51 -4.50 -1.68
CA ILE A 338 -7.71 -3.03 -1.80
C ILE A 338 -9.15 -2.72 -2.24
N ASP A 339 -9.69 -3.46 -3.21
CA ASP A 339 -11.06 -3.28 -3.70
C ASP A 339 -12.10 -3.52 -2.60
N ALA A 340 -11.89 -4.53 -1.75
CA ALA A 340 -12.74 -4.79 -0.60
C ALA A 340 -12.63 -3.67 0.45
N ALA A 341 -11.43 -3.14 0.68
CA ALA A 341 -11.22 -2.00 1.57
C ALA A 341 -11.93 -0.74 1.08
N ILE A 342 -11.89 -0.46 -0.23
CA ILE A 342 -12.58 0.69 -0.85
C ILE A 342 -14.10 0.51 -0.82
N SER A 343 -14.59 -0.72 -1.05
CA SER A 343 -16.03 -1.02 -0.99
C SER A 343 -16.61 -0.95 0.42
N GLY A 344 -15.78 -1.18 1.44
CA GLY A 344 -16.17 -1.10 2.84
C GLY A 344 -16.97 -2.29 3.37
N GLY A 345 -17.45 -2.15 4.62
CA GLY A 345 -18.27 -3.19 5.27
C GLY A 345 -17.47 -4.30 5.96
N PHE A 346 -16.16 -4.34 5.78
CA PHE A 346 -15.25 -5.28 6.42
C PHE A 346 -14.01 -4.57 6.96
N SER A 347 -13.58 -4.93 8.17
CA SER A 347 -12.40 -4.36 8.82
C SER A 347 -11.56 -5.47 9.45
N ASP A 348 -10.30 -5.56 9.07
CA ASP A 348 -9.33 -6.52 9.62
C ASP A 348 -8.01 -5.78 9.97
N PRO A 349 -8.02 -4.96 11.04
CA PRO A 349 -6.84 -4.22 11.45
C PRO A 349 -5.74 -5.14 11.97
N ARG A 350 -4.47 -4.85 11.62
CA ARG A 350 -3.31 -5.62 12.11
C ARG A 350 -3.15 -5.47 13.63
N ASN A 351 -3.43 -4.29 14.16
CA ASN A 351 -3.33 -3.97 15.59
C ASN A 351 -4.73 -3.62 16.14
N GLY A 352 -5.56 -4.64 16.31
CA GLY A 352 -6.96 -4.49 16.69
C GLY A 352 -7.18 -3.93 18.09
N THR A 353 -6.24 -4.17 19.02
CA THR A 353 -6.29 -3.60 20.39
C THR A 353 -5.96 -2.12 20.36
N MET A 354 -4.99 -1.70 19.54
CA MET A 354 -4.69 -0.27 19.33
C MET A 354 -5.89 0.47 18.71
N LEU A 355 -6.59 -0.15 17.74
CA LEU A 355 -7.81 0.43 17.19
C LEU A 355 -8.89 0.58 18.27
N LYS A 356 -9.09 -0.43 19.14
CA LYS A 356 -9.99 -0.32 20.28
C LYS A 356 -9.62 0.86 21.16
N MET A 357 -8.33 1.04 21.47
CA MET A 357 -7.85 2.17 22.28
C MET A 357 -8.16 3.51 21.63
N LEU A 358 -7.92 3.65 20.32
CA LEU A 358 -8.23 4.87 19.60
C LEU A 358 -9.75 5.14 19.57
N ASN A 359 -10.58 4.12 19.38
CA ASN A 359 -12.05 4.23 19.40
C ASN A 359 -12.61 4.68 20.78
N MET A 360 -11.93 4.34 21.88
CA MET A 360 -12.33 4.80 23.21
C MET A 360 -12.18 6.33 23.39
N ILE A 361 -11.42 6.97 22.50
CA ILE A 361 -11.24 8.43 22.48
C ILE A 361 -11.75 9.05 21.17
N ASP A 362 -12.75 8.40 20.54
CA ASP A 362 -13.45 8.82 19.32
C ASP A 362 -12.53 9.01 18.10
N ILE A 363 -11.52 8.17 17.96
CA ILE A 363 -10.62 8.12 16.81
C ILE A 363 -10.79 6.79 16.08
N GLY A 364 -11.10 6.87 14.77
CA GLY A 364 -11.33 5.71 13.92
C GLY A 364 -12.66 4.99 14.20
N GLU A 365 -13.08 4.14 13.27
CA GLU A 365 -14.27 3.31 13.39
C GLU A 365 -13.95 1.86 13.02
N ARG A 366 -14.65 0.90 13.63
CA ARG A 366 -14.43 -0.54 13.38
C ARG A 366 -15.35 -1.10 12.29
N ALA A 367 -16.21 -0.27 11.71
CA ALA A 367 -17.26 -0.71 10.80
C ALA A 367 -16.80 -0.91 9.34
N GLY A 368 -15.51 -0.71 9.02
CA GLY A 368 -15.00 -0.74 7.65
C GLY A 368 -15.52 0.41 6.79
N SER A 369 -15.92 1.50 7.41
CA SER A 369 -16.45 2.72 6.76
C SER A 369 -15.37 3.78 6.50
N GLY A 370 -14.19 3.65 7.11
CA GLY A 370 -13.15 4.67 7.09
C GLY A 370 -12.61 4.97 5.69
N ILE A 371 -12.13 3.95 4.97
CA ILE A 371 -11.61 4.10 3.61
C ILE A 371 -12.70 4.57 2.64
N PRO A 372 -13.91 3.96 2.57
CA PRO A 372 -15.01 4.48 1.77
C PRO A 372 -15.34 5.94 2.06
N ASN A 373 -15.30 6.35 3.33
CA ASN A 373 -15.56 7.74 3.71
C ASN A 373 -14.47 8.69 3.18
N ILE A 374 -13.20 8.29 3.20
CA ILE A 374 -12.11 9.07 2.59
C ILE A 374 -12.39 9.30 1.10
N TYR A 375 -12.73 8.23 0.34
CA TYR A 375 -13.04 8.34 -1.08
C TYR A 375 -14.23 9.26 -1.34
N ARG A 376 -15.33 9.08 -0.56
CA ARG A 376 -16.53 9.94 -0.68
C ARG A 376 -16.20 11.40 -0.44
N VAL A 377 -15.46 11.72 0.61
CA VAL A 377 -15.09 13.11 0.95
C VAL A 377 -14.25 13.73 -0.17
N TRP A 378 -13.27 13.00 -0.75
CA TRP A 378 -12.48 13.51 -1.87
C TRP A 378 -13.29 13.72 -3.13
N HIS A 379 -14.21 12.80 -3.43
CA HIS A 379 -15.16 12.95 -4.53
C HIS A 379 -16.04 14.19 -4.34
N ASP A 380 -16.59 14.42 -3.13
CA ASP A 380 -17.46 15.57 -2.82
C ASP A 380 -16.72 16.91 -2.94
N GLN A 381 -15.40 16.92 -2.74
CA GLN A 381 -14.54 18.10 -2.97
C GLN A 381 -14.12 18.26 -4.44
N ASN A 382 -14.47 17.34 -5.34
CA ASN A 382 -13.97 17.27 -6.72
C ASN A 382 -12.44 17.20 -6.79
N TRP A 383 -11.79 16.57 -5.82
CA TRP A 383 -10.36 16.34 -5.80
C TRP A 383 -9.97 15.03 -6.50
N ALA A 384 -8.68 14.90 -6.83
CA ALA A 384 -8.16 13.67 -7.40
C ALA A 384 -8.41 12.49 -6.44
N GLU A 385 -8.86 11.35 -6.96
CA GLU A 385 -9.17 10.18 -6.13
C GLU A 385 -7.99 9.75 -5.26
N PRO A 386 -8.25 9.33 -4.01
CA PRO A 386 -7.24 8.73 -3.16
C PRO A 386 -6.55 7.55 -3.85
N THR A 387 -5.23 7.47 -3.75
CA THR A 387 -4.46 6.40 -4.40
C THR A 387 -3.80 5.51 -3.37
N PHE A 388 -4.06 4.20 -3.45
CA PHE A 388 -3.33 3.20 -2.69
C PHE A 388 -2.24 2.56 -3.55
N ILE A 389 -1.04 2.51 -2.99
CA ILE A 389 0.10 1.79 -3.58
C ILE A 389 0.54 0.74 -2.57
N GLN A 390 0.69 -0.50 -3.04
CA GLN A 390 1.26 -1.59 -2.27
C GLN A 390 2.58 -2.01 -2.91
N SER A 391 3.63 -2.03 -2.10
CA SER A 391 4.97 -2.50 -2.46
C SER A 391 5.26 -3.76 -1.65
N PHE A 392 6.03 -4.69 -2.23
CA PHE A 392 6.48 -5.91 -1.54
C PHE A 392 8.00 -5.90 -1.30
N GLU A 393 8.68 -4.84 -1.74
CA GLU A 393 10.14 -4.72 -1.57
C GLU A 393 10.51 -3.24 -1.36
N PRO A 394 10.55 -2.78 -0.12
CA PRO A 394 10.06 -3.44 1.12
C PRO A 394 8.53 -3.56 1.15
N ASP A 395 8.02 -4.49 1.98
CA ASP A 395 6.57 -4.64 2.16
C ASP A 395 5.99 -3.40 2.84
N ARG A 396 5.23 -2.62 2.07
CA ARG A 396 4.64 -1.35 2.50
C ARG A 396 3.30 -1.08 1.83
N THR A 397 2.46 -0.40 2.56
CA THR A 397 1.25 0.24 2.06
C THR A 397 1.41 1.76 2.11
N MET A 398 0.98 2.44 1.06
CA MET A 398 0.99 3.90 0.96
C MET A 398 -0.37 4.39 0.48
N LEU A 399 -0.95 5.33 1.20
CA LEU A 399 -2.13 6.11 0.81
C LEU A 399 -1.68 7.53 0.46
N SER A 400 -1.99 7.98 -0.74
CA SER A 400 -1.76 9.36 -1.19
C SER A 400 -3.09 10.08 -1.34
N LEU A 401 -3.20 11.25 -0.71
CA LEU A 401 -4.37 12.13 -0.70
C LEU A 401 -3.97 13.46 -1.32
N VAL A 402 -4.49 13.77 -2.53
CA VAL A 402 -4.27 15.04 -3.22
C VAL A 402 -5.37 16.02 -2.79
N LEU A 403 -4.98 17.24 -2.40
CA LEU A 403 -5.85 18.29 -1.84
C LEU A 403 -6.13 19.39 -2.89
N SER A 404 -6.21 19.02 -4.15
CA SER A 404 -6.49 19.94 -5.26
C SER A 404 -7.50 19.33 -6.22
N PRO A 405 -8.30 20.18 -6.91
CA PRO A 405 -9.23 19.71 -7.92
C PRO A 405 -8.52 18.92 -9.01
N THR A 406 -9.20 17.92 -9.53
CA THR A 406 -8.78 17.28 -10.79
C THR A 406 -8.83 18.36 -11.87
N ILE A 407 -7.67 18.80 -12.34
CA ILE A 407 -7.61 19.68 -13.52
C ILE A 407 -8.23 18.86 -14.63
N GLY A 408 -9.36 19.37 -15.17
CA GLY A 408 -10.14 18.66 -16.17
C GLY A 408 -9.40 18.54 -17.49
N ASP A 409 -8.51 17.58 -17.56
CA ASP A 409 -7.96 17.08 -18.79
C ASP A 409 -7.77 15.56 -18.63
N LYS A 410 -8.45 14.79 -19.48
CA LYS A 410 -8.42 13.32 -19.47
C LYS A 410 -7.07 12.72 -19.86
N SER A 411 -6.03 13.54 -19.98
CA SER A 411 -4.64 13.16 -20.28
C SER A 411 -3.67 13.30 -19.09
N ALA A 412 -4.11 13.79 -17.92
CA ALA A 412 -3.23 13.87 -16.75
C ALA A 412 -3.16 12.53 -16.03
N ILE A 413 -2.41 11.67 -16.54
CA ILE A 413 -1.39 10.77 -16.01
C ILE A 413 -1.57 10.33 -14.56
N LYS A 414 -2.01 9.10 -14.41
CA LYS A 414 -1.68 8.22 -13.31
C LYS A 414 -0.18 7.96 -13.31
N THR A 415 0.59 8.81 -12.67
CA THR A 415 1.99 8.48 -12.37
C THR A 415 2.29 8.95 -10.96
N GLY A 416 2.27 8.01 -10.03
CA GLY A 416 3.09 8.13 -8.84
C GLY A 416 4.54 8.33 -9.30
N ASP A 417 5.27 9.25 -8.65
CA ASP A 417 6.69 9.48 -8.84
C ASP A 417 7.50 8.20 -8.54
N LYS A 418 7.38 7.21 -9.40
CA LYS A 418 8.45 6.24 -9.61
C LYS A 418 9.34 6.85 -10.67
N LEU A 419 10.63 6.90 -10.37
CA LEU A 419 11.73 7.10 -11.31
C LEU A 419 11.36 6.50 -12.67
N MET A 420 10.73 7.31 -13.53
CA MET A 420 10.61 6.94 -14.93
C MET A 420 12.04 6.74 -15.42
N THR A 421 12.31 5.58 -15.99
CA THR A 421 13.58 5.35 -16.65
C THR A 421 13.82 6.47 -17.65
N LYS A 422 15.06 6.71 -18.03
CA LYS A 422 15.41 7.73 -19.02
C LYS A 422 14.62 7.52 -20.32
N GLU A 423 14.45 6.27 -20.72
CA GLU A 423 13.71 5.82 -21.90
C GLU A 423 12.21 6.12 -21.80
N ALA A 424 11.60 5.84 -20.65
CA ALA A 424 10.18 6.13 -20.44
C ALA A 424 9.89 7.65 -20.48
N LYS A 425 10.81 8.49 -19.99
CA LYS A 425 10.68 9.95 -20.11
C LYS A 425 10.82 10.44 -21.54
N LYS A 426 11.73 9.84 -22.32
CA LYS A 426 11.85 10.15 -23.75
C LYS A 426 10.59 9.77 -24.51
N GLN A 427 10.03 8.58 -24.24
CA GLN A 427 8.80 8.13 -24.87
C GLN A 427 7.62 9.07 -24.53
N PHE A 428 7.48 9.46 -23.28
CA PHE A 428 6.47 10.43 -22.86
C PHE A 428 6.58 11.77 -23.61
N ILE A 429 7.81 12.28 -23.81
CA ILE A 429 8.04 13.52 -24.57
C ILE A 429 7.68 13.33 -26.05
N ILE A 430 7.97 12.17 -26.63
CA ILE A 430 7.62 11.83 -28.03
C ILE A 430 6.10 11.78 -28.18
N ASP A 431 5.39 11.09 -27.28
CA ASP A 431 3.94 10.96 -27.31
C ASP A 431 3.27 12.33 -27.22
N TYR A 432 3.74 13.19 -26.32
CA TYR A 432 3.23 14.56 -26.19
C TYR A 432 3.45 15.40 -27.47
N ILE A 433 4.63 15.31 -28.09
CA ILE A 433 4.93 16.04 -29.33
C ILE A 433 4.13 15.49 -30.51
N THR A 434 3.72 14.23 -30.46
CA THR A 434 2.83 13.63 -31.49
C THR A 434 1.47 14.30 -31.49
N GLU A 435 0.95 14.65 -30.32
CA GLU A 435 -0.34 15.34 -30.16
C GLU A 435 -0.23 16.87 -30.30
N HIS A 436 0.97 17.41 -30.06
CA HIS A 436 1.24 18.86 -30.09
C HIS A 436 2.38 19.15 -31.07
N PRO A 437 2.08 19.46 -32.34
CA PRO A 437 3.07 19.48 -33.45
C PRO A 437 4.23 20.45 -33.32
N MET A 438 4.18 21.37 -32.35
CA MET A 438 5.26 22.34 -32.14
C MET A 438 5.34 22.77 -30.68
N VAL A 439 6.38 22.31 -29.94
CA VAL A 439 6.53 22.53 -28.50
C VAL A 439 7.80 23.28 -28.15
N ARG A 440 7.80 24.01 -27.04
CA ARG A 440 8.97 24.67 -26.47
C ARG A 440 9.56 23.89 -25.30
N THR A 441 10.84 24.16 -25.00
CA THR A 441 11.51 23.55 -23.83
C THR A 441 10.77 23.81 -22.50
N SER A 442 10.16 25.00 -22.33
CA SER A 442 9.39 25.35 -21.13
C SER A 442 8.14 24.49 -20.97
N GLU A 443 7.44 24.19 -22.05
CA GLU A 443 6.25 23.36 -22.05
C GLU A 443 6.62 21.91 -21.65
N ILE A 444 7.68 21.36 -22.25
CA ILE A 444 8.18 20.03 -21.89
C ILE A 444 8.69 19.98 -20.43
N ALA A 445 9.33 21.05 -19.96
CA ALA A 445 9.77 21.13 -18.57
C ALA A 445 8.57 21.08 -17.59
N GLU A 446 7.50 21.79 -17.92
CA GLU A 446 6.28 21.85 -17.13
C GLU A 446 5.55 20.52 -17.10
N ILE A 447 5.22 19.95 -18.28
CA ILE A 447 4.44 18.71 -18.38
C ILE A 447 5.17 17.47 -17.88
N ALA A 448 6.51 17.41 -18.09
CA ALA A 448 7.33 16.28 -17.63
C ALA A 448 7.87 16.50 -16.21
N HIS A 449 7.46 17.55 -15.51
CA HIS A 449 7.96 17.94 -14.19
C HIS A 449 9.49 17.96 -14.11
N LEU A 450 10.15 18.52 -15.13
CA LEU A 450 11.60 18.57 -15.24
C LEU A 450 12.11 20.00 -15.04
N LYS A 451 13.34 20.13 -14.53
CA LYS A 451 14.07 21.41 -14.63
C LYS A 451 14.32 21.74 -16.12
N ALA A 452 14.24 23.01 -16.49
CA ALA A 452 14.43 23.45 -17.88
C ALA A 452 15.75 22.96 -18.52
N SER A 453 16.83 22.83 -17.74
CA SER A 453 18.10 22.22 -18.18
C SER A 453 17.90 20.75 -18.58
N ARG A 454 17.20 19.97 -17.75
CA ARG A 454 16.98 18.54 -17.98
C ARG A 454 16.03 18.29 -19.16
N ALA A 455 14.98 19.10 -19.31
CA ALA A 455 14.10 19.05 -20.48
C ALA A 455 14.88 19.33 -21.77
N ARG A 456 15.82 20.30 -21.74
CA ARG A 456 16.69 20.60 -22.85
C ARG A 456 17.61 19.43 -23.19
N ASP A 457 18.17 18.74 -22.21
CA ASP A 457 19.02 17.57 -22.44
C ASP A 457 18.24 16.45 -23.16
N TYR A 458 17.02 16.11 -22.70
CA TYR A 458 16.18 15.12 -23.37
C TYR A 458 15.82 15.53 -24.81
N LEU A 459 15.39 16.76 -25.02
CA LEU A 459 15.07 17.26 -26.36
C LEU A 459 16.28 17.23 -27.28
N SER A 460 17.47 17.57 -26.77
CA SER A 460 18.73 17.52 -27.54
C SER A 460 19.14 16.10 -27.90
N GLU A 461 18.96 15.14 -26.98
CA GLU A 461 19.19 13.72 -27.26
C GLU A 461 18.22 13.21 -28.35
N LEU A 462 16.92 13.51 -28.26
CA LEU A 462 15.92 13.10 -29.24
C LEU A 462 16.17 13.71 -30.62
N VAL A 463 16.73 14.93 -30.67
CA VAL A 463 17.18 15.53 -31.91
C VAL A 463 18.43 14.81 -32.46
N SER A 464 19.39 14.45 -31.61
CA SER A 464 20.61 13.71 -32.02
C SER A 464 20.27 12.28 -32.47
N GLU A 465 19.25 11.68 -31.93
CA GLU A 465 18.71 10.37 -32.32
C GLU A 465 17.87 10.42 -33.59
N GLY A 466 17.65 11.64 -34.13
CA GLY A 466 16.92 11.85 -35.38
C GLY A 466 15.41 11.69 -35.26
N ILE A 467 14.85 11.65 -34.04
CA ILE A 467 13.42 11.55 -33.78
C ILE A 467 12.73 12.92 -33.87
N LEU A 468 13.40 13.96 -33.37
CA LEU A 468 12.89 15.32 -33.40
C LEU A 468 13.72 16.23 -34.34
N VAL A 469 13.07 17.28 -34.79
CA VAL A 469 13.72 18.42 -35.49
C VAL A 469 13.55 19.67 -34.65
N ALA A 470 14.62 20.40 -34.45
CA ALA A 470 14.60 21.69 -33.76
C ALA A 470 14.57 22.84 -34.76
N GLU A 471 13.66 23.79 -34.58
CA GLU A 471 13.50 24.97 -35.41
C GLU A 471 13.65 26.23 -34.54
N GLY A 472 14.28 27.27 -35.10
CA GLY A 472 14.54 28.52 -34.40
C GLY A 472 15.79 28.49 -33.50
N ALA A 473 16.05 29.60 -32.82
CA ALA A 473 17.24 29.78 -31.99
C ALA A 473 16.88 30.40 -30.61
N ASN A 474 17.69 30.10 -29.59
CA ASN A 474 17.58 30.66 -28.25
C ASN A 474 16.19 30.47 -27.62
N ARG A 475 15.54 31.53 -27.13
CA ARG A 475 14.23 31.50 -26.44
C ARG A 475 13.06 31.13 -27.38
N ASN A 476 13.24 31.22 -28.71
CA ASN A 476 12.22 30.91 -29.71
C ASN A 476 12.42 29.52 -30.33
N ARG A 477 13.26 28.68 -29.75
CA ARG A 477 13.52 27.32 -30.24
C ARG A 477 12.33 26.42 -29.95
N THR A 478 11.80 25.78 -30.98
CA THR A 478 10.70 24.82 -30.93
C THR A 478 11.14 23.45 -31.45
N TYR A 479 10.41 22.42 -31.08
CA TYR A 479 10.71 21.05 -31.46
C TYR A 479 9.47 20.40 -32.04
N ARG A 480 9.64 19.60 -33.09
CA ARG A 480 8.59 18.78 -33.71
C ARG A 480 9.11 17.41 -34.08
N LEU A 481 8.21 16.46 -34.34
CA LEU A 481 8.59 15.16 -34.90
C LEU A 481 9.22 15.33 -36.27
N LYS A 482 10.21 14.49 -36.54
CA LYS A 482 10.78 14.38 -37.86
C LYS A 482 9.83 13.57 -38.72
N SER A 483 9.24 14.19 -39.74
CA SER A 483 8.41 13.55 -40.75
C SER A 483 9.19 12.53 -41.57
#